data_89bd9bec5767e4cfdee51a491359822f
#
_entry.id   89bd9bec5767e4cfdee51a491359822f
#
_cell.length_a   1.000
_cell.length_b   1.000
_cell.length_c   1.000
_cell.angle_alpha   90.00
_cell.angle_beta   90.00
_cell.angle_gamma   90.00
#
_symmetry.space_group_name_H-M   'P 1'
#
loop_
_entity.id
_entity.type
_entity.pdbx_description
1 polymer ?
#
loop_
_entity_poly.entity_id
_entity_poly.type
_entity_poly.pdbx_seq_one_letter_code
_entity_poly.pdbx_strand_id
1 'polypeptide(L)'
;MTLRYRLSASALTLLTATAALAEPITITDVAGRDVTLEAPAERVILGEGRQIFFAAVLDTEDPFGRIVGWREDLQQASPESYAAYAEKFPELTDIPTFGGFKDGTFDIEQAVALDPDVMIMNLEAKAATEEAGYEEKLAKVGIPIVYIDFREQPFDNTPKSMEIIGQLFGAQDRAAEFNAFYEAQMARVTDVIAAQENLERPLVFVERAGGYSEECCLSFGNGNFGTFVELAGGENMAKPFIPATFGTINAEQIIASDPDQIVVTGGNWEAYVPGGDWIGVGPGADMAEAKSKLAALMQRPGFTGVAAVDAGEVHAIWHQFYNNPYSFVAVQQLAKWQHPDLFRDLDPEATLAELHDRFLPIDYRPGYWVSLDPVSN
;
A
#
# COMPACT_ATOMS: atom_id res chain seq x y z
N MET A 1 -65.53 -42.47 47.30
CA MET A 1 -65.24 -41.77 46.04
C MET A 1 -64.09 -40.83 46.34
N THR A 2 -62.86 -41.30 46.18
CA THR A 2 -61.62 -40.56 46.56
C THR A 2 -60.89 -40.10 45.29
N LEU A 3 -60.87 -38.79 45.07
CA LEU A 3 -60.30 -38.14 43.93
C LEU A 3 -58.77 -37.93 44.20
N ARG A 4 -57.88 -38.58 43.42
CA ARG A 4 -56.43 -38.45 43.51
C ARG A 4 -55.98 -37.40 42.54
N TYR A 5 -55.52 -36.23 43.03
CA TYR A 5 -54.79 -35.22 42.23
C TYR A 5 -53.35 -35.69 41.98
N ARG A 6 -52.96 -35.77 40.71
CA ARG A 6 -51.58 -35.96 40.30
C ARG A 6 -50.96 -34.53 40.04
N LEU A 7 -50.03 -34.11 40.86
CA LEU A 7 -49.21 -32.99 40.58
C LEU A 7 -48.08 -33.40 39.60
N SER A 8 -48.09 -32.80 38.40
CA SER A 8 -47.02 -32.93 37.44
C SER A 8 -46.04 -31.79 37.72
N ALA A 9 -44.83 -32.13 38.18
CA ALA A 9 -43.73 -31.18 38.31
C ALA A 9 -43.05 -31.03 36.95
N SER A 10 -43.20 -29.86 36.31
CA SER A 10 -42.42 -29.49 35.14
C SER A 10 -41.04 -28.97 35.58
N ALA A 11 -40.00 -29.73 35.30
CA ALA A 11 -38.63 -29.27 35.53
C ALA A 11 -38.25 -28.30 34.42
N LEU A 12 -38.05 -27.03 34.77
CA LEU A 12 -37.55 -25.98 33.90
C LEU A 12 -36.01 -26.09 33.86
N THR A 13 -35.48 -26.66 32.79
CA THR A 13 -34.01 -26.74 32.57
C THR A 13 -33.54 -25.35 32.07
N LEU A 14 -32.88 -24.58 32.94
CA LEU A 14 -32.14 -23.40 32.56
C LEU A 14 -30.90 -23.85 31.75
N LEU A 15 -30.90 -23.63 30.43
CA LEU A 15 -29.67 -23.63 29.63
C LEU A 15 -28.91 -22.35 29.97
N THR A 16 -27.85 -22.43 30.76
CA THR A 16 -26.85 -21.39 30.88
C THR A 16 -26.01 -21.45 29.62
N ALA A 17 -26.24 -20.52 28.68
CA ALA A 17 -25.27 -20.24 27.62
C ALA A 17 -24.02 -19.66 28.28
N THR A 18 -22.96 -20.44 28.40
CA THR A 18 -21.63 -19.93 28.65
C THR A 18 -21.19 -19.18 27.38
N ALA A 19 -21.15 -17.86 27.42
CA ALA A 19 -20.43 -17.09 26.43
C ALA A 19 -18.98 -17.60 26.45
N ALA A 20 -18.53 -18.24 25.39
CA ALA A 20 -17.11 -18.52 25.21
C ALA A 20 -16.42 -17.15 25.14
N LEU A 21 -15.67 -16.79 26.13
CA LEU A 21 -14.76 -15.66 26.05
C LEU A 21 -13.75 -16.01 24.95
N ALA A 22 -13.58 -15.13 23.96
CA ALA A 22 -12.51 -15.28 22.99
C ALA A 22 -11.17 -15.35 23.72
N GLU A 23 -10.26 -16.19 23.25
CA GLU A 23 -8.95 -16.29 23.87
C GLU A 23 -8.12 -15.03 23.51
N PRO A 24 -7.36 -14.46 24.46
CA PRO A 24 -6.45 -13.35 24.15
C PRO A 24 -5.46 -13.73 23.05
N ILE A 25 -5.24 -12.79 22.13
CA ILE A 25 -4.26 -12.93 21.05
C ILE A 25 -3.02 -12.09 21.38
N THR A 26 -1.84 -12.64 21.17
CA THR A 26 -0.58 -11.89 21.27
C THR A 26 0.11 -11.92 19.92
N ILE A 27 0.45 -10.74 19.41
CA ILE A 27 1.01 -10.52 18.08
C ILE A 27 2.34 -9.80 18.23
N THR A 28 3.40 -10.32 17.58
CA THR A 28 4.64 -9.57 17.43
C THR A 28 4.56 -8.72 16.17
N ASP A 29 4.51 -7.40 16.28
CA ASP A 29 4.39 -6.47 15.17
C ASP A 29 5.70 -6.34 14.35
N VAL A 30 5.68 -5.58 13.23
CA VAL A 30 6.89 -5.42 12.39
C VAL A 30 7.99 -4.60 13.08
N ALA A 31 7.68 -3.86 14.14
CA ALA A 31 8.66 -3.19 14.98
C ALA A 31 9.29 -4.13 16.03
N GLY A 32 8.88 -5.41 16.09
CA GLY A 32 9.36 -6.43 17.02
C GLY A 32 8.78 -6.31 18.44
N ARG A 33 7.62 -5.65 18.61
CA ARG A 33 6.93 -5.48 19.88
C ARG A 33 5.80 -6.50 20.01
N ASP A 34 5.64 -7.06 21.19
CA ASP A 34 4.49 -7.91 21.51
C ASP A 34 3.30 -7.04 21.95
N VAL A 35 2.19 -7.22 21.26
CA VAL A 35 0.91 -6.53 21.53
C VAL A 35 -0.14 -7.59 21.81
N THR A 36 -0.85 -7.44 22.93
CA THR A 36 -1.91 -8.39 23.35
C THR A 36 -3.26 -7.70 23.30
N LEU A 37 -4.25 -8.36 22.67
CA LEU A 37 -5.66 -7.98 22.67
C LEU A 37 -6.45 -9.12 23.33
N GLU A 38 -7.57 -8.77 24.01
CA GLU A 38 -8.45 -9.75 24.65
C GLU A 38 -9.22 -10.64 23.65
N ALA A 39 -9.36 -10.17 22.39
CA ALA A 39 -10.01 -10.87 21.28
C ALA A 39 -9.54 -10.28 19.95
N PRO A 40 -9.86 -10.89 18.79
CA PRO A 40 -9.74 -10.22 17.49
C PRO A 40 -10.44 -8.87 17.48
N ALA A 41 -9.82 -7.88 16.83
CA ALA A 41 -10.29 -6.50 16.85
C ALA A 41 -11.58 -6.32 16.03
N GLU A 42 -12.58 -5.72 16.64
CA GLU A 42 -13.85 -5.34 16.00
C GLU A 42 -13.95 -3.82 15.75
N ARG A 43 -13.11 -3.03 16.44
CA ARG A 43 -13.09 -1.57 16.37
C ARG A 43 -11.67 -1.08 16.13
N VAL A 44 -11.39 -0.69 14.90
CA VAL A 44 -10.03 -0.38 14.44
C VAL A 44 -9.91 1.05 13.98
N ILE A 45 -8.87 1.75 14.41
CA ILE A 45 -8.45 3.01 13.79
C ILE A 45 -7.31 2.70 12.81
N LEU A 46 -7.46 3.16 11.57
CA LEU A 46 -6.39 3.13 10.58
C LEU A 46 -5.59 4.44 10.66
N GLY A 47 -4.29 4.36 10.94
CA GLY A 47 -3.38 5.50 10.97
C GLY A 47 -3.20 6.19 9.61
N GLU A 48 -3.55 5.49 8.54
CA GLU A 48 -3.70 6.01 7.17
C GLU A 48 -4.94 5.41 6.52
N GLY A 49 -5.73 6.23 5.81
CA GLY A 49 -6.92 5.74 5.08
C GLY A 49 -6.56 4.78 3.95
N ARG A 50 -5.37 4.91 3.35
CA ARG A 50 -4.84 3.96 2.36
C ARG A 50 -4.63 2.55 2.90
N GLN A 51 -4.63 2.36 4.20
CA GLN A 51 -4.61 1.04 4.82
C GLN A 51 -5.86 0.21 4.51
N ILE A 52 -6.91 0.82 3.94
CA ILE A 52 -8.05 0.07 3.41
C ILE A 52 -7.64 -0.95 2.33
N PHE A 53 -6.56 -0.73 1.63
CA PHE A 53 -6.08 -1.67 0.61
C PHE A 53 -5.78 -3.06 1.17
N PHE A 54 -5.28 -3.18 2.40
CA PHE A 54 -5.12 -4.48 3.04
C PHE A 54 -6.42 -4.98 3.70
N ALA A 55 -7.20 -4.08 4.30
CA ALA A 55 -8.45 -4.46 4.95
C ALA A 55 -9.44 -5.04 3.93
N ALA A 56 -9.51 -4.44 2.73
CA ALA A 56 -10.33 -4.93 1.63
C ALA A 56 -9.90 -6.32 1.09
N VAL A 57 -8.62 -6.67 1.20
CA VAL A 57 -8.12 -8.02 0.85
C VAL A 57 -8.65 -9.06 1.84
N LEU A 58 -8.71 -8.71 3.13
CA LEU A 58 -9.09 -9.62 4.20
C LEU A 58 -10.61 -9.78 4.34
N ASP A 59 -11.35 -8.73 4.01
CA ASP A 59 -12.82 -8.76 4.04
C ASP A 59 -13.36 -8.03 2.80
N THR A 60 -13.83 -8.83 1.82
CA THR A 60 -14.39 -8.29 0.58
C THR A 60 -15.89 -7.98 0.68
N GLU A 61 -16.56 -8.48 1.71
CA GLU A 61 -17.99 -8.27 1.91
C GLU A 61 -18.27 -7.00 2.72
N ASP A 62 -17.47 -6.77 3.78
CA ASP A 62 -17.61 -5.61 4.67
C ASP A 62 -16.23 -5.06 5.10
N PRO A 63 -15.44 -4.48 4.19
CA PRO A 63 -14.09 -4.02 4.49
C PRO A 63 -14.05 -2.83 5.46
N PHE A 64 -15.17 -2.14 5.64
CA PHE A 64 -15.29 -0.95 6.49
C PHE A 64 -15.95 -1.19 7.83
N GLY A 65 -16.66 -2.32 8.02
CA GLY A 65 -17.49 -2.57 9.19
C GLY A 65 -16.79 -2.50 10.53
N ARG A 66 -15.47 -2.80 10.56
CA ARG A 66 -14.64 -2.66 11.77
C ARG A 66 -13.89 -1.33 11.86
N ILE A 67 -13.90 -0.48 10.84
CA ILE A 67 -13.13 0.77 10.82
C ILE A 67 -13.94 1.87 11.48
N VAL A 68 -13.53 2.27 12.69
CA VAL A 68 -14.22 3.31 13.46
C VAL A 68 -13.63 4.70 13.27
N GLY A 69 -12.46 4.80 12.62
CA GLY A 69 -11.82 6.07 12.29
C GLY A 69 -10.58 5.85 11.43
N TRP A 70 -10.24 6.83 10.61
CA TRP A 70 -9.07 6.76 9.74
C TRP A 70 -8.54 8.14 9.37
N ARG A 71 -7.33 8.19 8.78
CA ARG A 71 -6.82 9.41 8.18
C ARG A 71 -7.47 9.63 6.82
N GLU A 72 -7.74 10.90 6.45
CA GLU A 72 -8.39 11.26 5.17
C GLU A 72 -7.53 11.08 3.91
N ASP A 73 -6.31 10.59 4.03
CA ASP A 73 -5.31 10.54 2.97
C ASP A 73 -5.67 9.62 1.79
N LEU A 74 -6.61 8.67 1.92
CA LEU A 74 -7.12 7.91 0.79
C LEU A 74 -7.81 8.81 -0.22
N GLN A 75 -8.70 9.69 0.25
CA GLN A 75 -9.44 10.63 -0.61
C GLN A 75 -8.50 11.62 -1.28
N GLN A 76 -7.43 12.03 -0.59
CA GLN A 76 -6.47 13.00 -1.11
C GLN A 76 -5.45 12.39 -2.07
N ALA A 77 -4.95 11.19 -1.78
CA ALA A 77 -3.84 10.57 -2.51
C ALA A 77 -4.28 9.55 -3.56
N SER A 78 -5.52 9.07 -3.52
CA SER A 78 -6.11 8.13 -4.48
C SER A 78 -7.62 8.32 -4.58
N PRO A 79 -8.08 9.51 -5.05
CA PRO A 79 -9.50 9.84 -5.12
C PRO A 79 -10.29 8.86 -5.98
N GLU A 80 -9.70 8.27 -7.00
CA GLU A 80 -10.34 7.27 -7.87
C GLU A 80 -10.63 5.97 -7.09
N SER A 81 -9.68 5.52 -6.26
CA SER A 81 -9.90 4.36 -5.37
C SER A 81 -10.94 4.68 -4.31
N TYR A 82 -10.86 5.87 -3.69
CA TYR A 82 -11.88 6.31 -2.74
C TYR A 82 -13.27 6.30 -3.36
N ALA A 83 -13.42 6.86 -4.58
CA ALA A 83 -14.69 6.90 -5.29
C ALA A 83 -15.23 5.50 -5.61
N ALA A 84 -14.36 4.58 -6.04
CA ALA A 84 -14.74 3.19 -6.32
C ALA A 84 -15.24 2.45 -5.07
N TYR A 85 -14.58 2.66 -3.92
CA TYR A 85 -15.04 2.12 -2.64
C TYR A 85 -16.34 2.79 -2.18
N ALA A 86 -16.46 4.13 -2.29
CA ALA A 86 -17.66 4.86 -1.88
C ALA A 86 -18.91 4.51 -2.71
N GLU A 87 -18.74 4.16 -3.99
CA GLU A 87 -19.83 3.68 -4.85
C GLU A 87 -20.39 2.35 -4.33
N LYS A 88 -19.53 1.45 -3.86
CA LYS A 88 -19.92 0.12 -3.39
C LYS A 88 -20.30 0.09 -1.90
N PHE A 89 -19.61 0.88 -1.10
CA PHE A 89 -19.73 0.96 0.36
C PHE A 89 -19.96 2.42 0.78
N PRO A 90 -21.16 2.97 0.60
CA PRO A 90 -21.43 4.38 0.87
C PRO A 90 -21.22 4.79 2.34
N GLU A 91 -21.31 3.84 3.27
CA GLU A 91 -21.05 4.04 4.71
C GLU A 91 -19.63 4.50 5.01
N LEU A 92 -18.65 4.28 4.12
CA LEU A 92 -17.29 4.78 4.32
C LEU A 92 -17.23 6.31 4.45
N THR A 93 -18.20 7.04 3.88
CA THR A 93 -18.27 8.51 3.96
C THR A 93 -18.63 9.02 5.35
N ASP A 94 -19.19 8.15 6.20
CA ASP A 94 -19.58 8.47 7.57
C ASP A 94 -18.47 8.14 8.59
N ILE A 95 -17.38 7.50 8.16
CA ILE A 95 -16.25 7.17 9.04
C ILE A 95 -15.51 8.45 9.44
N PRO A 96 -15.36 8.73 10.76
CA PRO A 96 -14.62 9.89 11.24
C PRO A 96 -13.18 9.92 10.74
N THR A 97 -12.72 11.10 10.32
CA THR A 97 -11.35 11.30 9.84
C THR A 97 -10.49 12.02 10.87
N PHE A 98 -9.17 11.70 10.83
CA PHE A 98 -8.15 12.31 11.66
C PHE A 98 -7.11 13.03 10.81
N GLY A 99 -6.41 13.97 11.43
CA GLY A 99 -5.17 14.54 10.90
C GLY A 99 -3.98 13.56 10.97
N GLY A 100 -2.82 14.01 10.53
CA GLY A 100 -1.61 13.19 10.47
C GLY A 100 -0.83 13.15 11.78
N PHE A 101 -0.12 12.05 12.01
CA PHE A 101 0.77 11.89 13.16
C PHE A 101 2.06 12.69 13.03
N LYS A 102 2.62 12.77 11.80
CA LYS A 102 3.88 13.46 11.52
C LYS A 102 3.77 14.98 11.54
N ASP A 103 2.59 15.51 11.22
CA ASP A 103 2.32 16.95 11.22
C ASP A 103 1.72 17.45 12.53
N GLY A 104 1.52 16.54 13.49
CA GLY A 104 1.01 16.86 14.82
C GLY A 104 -0.47 17.25 14.87
N THR A 105 -1.23 16.93 13.82
CA THR A 105 -2.67 17.25 13.74
C THR A 105 -3.57 16.10 14.18
N PHE A 106 -3.00 14.97 14.62
CA PHE A 106 -3.77 13.85 15.17
C PHE A 106 -4.46 14.23 16.50
N ASP A 107 -5.77 14.07 16.54
CA ASP A 107 -6.58 14.31 17.73
C ASP A 107 -6.76 13.03 18.55
N ILE A 108 -5.99 12.92 19.63
CA ILE A 108 -6.03 11.76 20.53
C ILE A 108 -7.35 11.67 21.31
N GLU A 109 -8.00 12.79 21.65
CA GLU A 109 -9.27 12.79 22.40
C GLU A 109 -10.39 12.26 21.51
N GLN A 110 -10.40 12.64 20.24
CA GLN A 110 -11.31 12.07 19.25
C GLN A 110 -11.08 10.55 19.08
N ALA A 111 -9.82 10.10 18.98
CA ALA A 111 -9.49 8.70 18.86
C ALA A 111 -9.99 7.88 20.06
N VAL A 112 -9.77 8.37 21.28
CA VAL A 112 -10.24 7.72 22.51
C VAL A 112 -11.77 7.69 22.58
N ALA A 113 -12.45 8.76 22.13
CA ALA A 113 -13.91 8.81 22.12
C ALA A 113 -14.57 7.80 21.18
N LEU A 114 -13.83 7.29 20.20
CA LEU A 114 -14.29 6.21 19.30
C LEU A 114 -14.15 4.81 19.91
N ASP A 115 -13.54 4.66 21.09
CA ASP A 115 -13.40 3.41 21.83
C ASP A 115 -12.87 2.25 20.93
N PRO A 116 -11.68 2.41 20.30
CA PRO A 116 -11.12 1.38 19.45
C PRO A 116 -10.40 0.30 20.26
N ASP A 117 -10.38 -0.94 19.75
CA ASP A 117 -9.61 -2.04 20.32
C ASP A 117 -8.11 -1.91 19.99
N VAL A 118 -7.80 -1.31 18.84
CA VAL A 118 -6.43 -1.18 18.33
C VAL A 118 -6.32 -0.04 17.31
N MET A 119 -5.14 0.55 17.23
CA MET A 119 -4.74 1.43 16.15
C MET A 119 -3.66 0.75 15.30
N ILE A 120 -3.85 0.72 13.98
CA ILE A 120 -2.86 0.17 13.03
C ILE A 120 -2.09 1.33 12.40
N MET A 121 -0.75 1.26 12.41
CA MET A 121 0.12 2.29 11.87
C MET A 121 1.22 1.72 10.99
N ASN A 122 1.63 2.49 9.98
CA ASN A 122 2.85 2.17 9.22
C ASN A 122 4.09 2.40 10.08
N LEU A 123 5.08 1.52 9.94
CA LEU A 123 6.36 1.56 10.64
C LEU A 123 7.07 2.93 10.50
N GLU A 124 6.96 3.55 9.32
CA GLU A 124 7.49 4.89 9.03
C GLU A 124 7.02 5.97 10.02
N ALA A 125 5.82 5.82 10.60
CA ALA A 125 5.27 6.76 11.56
C ALA A 125 5.77 6.54 13.00
N LYS A 126 6.47 5.43 13.28
CA LYS A 126 6.85 5.02 14.63
C LYS A 126 7.64 6.08 15.39
N ALA A 127 8.69 6.63 14.78
CA ALA A 127 9.53 7.65 15.42
C ALA A 127 8.72 8.90 15.80
N ALA A 128 7.86 9.39 14.92
CA ALA A 128 7.01 10.55 15.20
C ALA A 128 5.96 10.25 16.28
N THR A 129 5.44 9.02 16.31
CA THR A 129 4.46 8.57 17.32
C THR A 129 5.10 8.48 18.70
N GLU A 130 6.33 8.00 18.80
CA GLU A 130 7.11 7.94 20.03
C GLU A 130 7.48 9.36 20.53
N GLU A 131 7.99 10.22 19.65
CA GLU A 131 8.38 11.59 19.98
C GLU A 131 7.19 12.42 20.51
N ALA A 132 6.01 12.25 19.92
CA ALA A 132 4.77 12.88 20.38
C ALA A 132 4.18 12.24 21.66
N GLY A 133 4.72 11.08 22.08
CA GLY A 133 4.25 10.31 23.22
C GLY A 133 2.86 9.70 23.02
N TYR A 134 2.44 9.47 21.78
CA TYR A 134 1.12 8.88 21.48
C TYR A 134 1.04 7.41 21.91
N GLU A 135 2.11 6.63 21.75
CA GLU A 135 2.12 5.23 22.22
C GLU A 135 1.79 5.14 23.71
N GLU A 136 2.49 5.92 24.54
CA GLU A 136 2.28 5.91 25.99
C GLU A 136 0.89 6.42 26.38
N LYS A 137 0.40 7.47 25.71
CA LYS A 137 -0.91 8.07 26.01
C LYS A 137 -2.06 7.11 25.67
N LEU A 138 -2.01 6.45 24.50
CA LEU A 138 -3.01 5.49 24.05
C LEU A 138 -2.97 4.21 24.87
N ALA A 139 -1.78 3.70 25.19
CA ALA A 139 -1.62 2.52 26.03
C ALA A 139 -2.21 2.70 27.44
N LYS A 140 -2.12 3.91 28.03
CA LYS A 140 -2.72 4.23 29.35
C LYS A 140 -4.24 4.11 29.37
N VAL A 141 -4.89 4.25 28.22
CA VAL A 141 -6.35 4.13 28.08
C VAL A 141 -6.77 2.81 27.41
N GLY A 142 -5.82 1.86 27.27
CA GLY A 142 -6.10 0.52 26.79
C GLY A 142 -6.14 0.38 25.26
N ILE A 143 -5.67 1.39 24.51
CA ILE A 143 -5.62 1.37 23.04
C ILE A 143 -4.18 1.07 22.60
N PRO A 144 -3.83 -0.16 22.23
CA PRO A 144 -2.51 -0.50 21.70
C PRO A 144 -2.35 -0.01 20.26
N ILE A 145 -1.08 0.30 19.89
CA ILE A 145 -0.69 0.51 18.50
C ILE A 145 -0.01 -0.75 17.99
N VAL A 146 -0.38 -1.21 16.79
CA VAL A 146 0.29 -2.28 16.03
C VAL A 146 0.92 -1.68 14.79
N TYR A 147 2.23 -1.90 14.60
CA TYR A 147 2.95 -1.43 13.42
C TYR A 147 2.98 -2.51 12.34
N ILE A 148 2.74 -2.06 11.12
CA ILE A 148 2.84 -2.80 9.87
C ILE A 148 3.74 -2.06 8.90
N ASP A 149 4.18 -2.69 7.81
CA ASP A 149 5.00 -2.01 6.80
C ASP A 149 4.68 -2.52 5.39
N PHE A 150 4.16 -1.63 4.57
CA PHE A 150 4.04 -1.76 3.12
C PHE A 150 4.86 -0.70 2.39
N ARG A 151 5.68 0.08 3.12
CA ARG A 151 6.29 1.30 2.61
C ARG A 151 7.80 1.31 2.64
N GLU A 152 8.45 0.90 3.73
CA GLU A 152 9.90 0.97 3.84
C GLU A 152 10.58 -0.23 3.19
N GLN A 153 10.22 -1.44 3.61
CA GLN A 153 10.74 -2.71 3.10
C GLN A 153 9.58 -3.64 2.69
N PRO A 154 8.78 -3.25 1.68
CA PRO A 154 7.54 -3.97 1.36
C PRO A 154 7.78 -5.40 0.89
N PHE A 155 8.93 -5.71 0.26
CA PHE A 155 9.26 -7.08 -0.13
C PHE A 155 9.31 -8.02 1.07
N ASP A 156 10.02 -7.62 2.13
CA ASP A 156 10.21 -8.45 3.32
C ASP A 156 9.01 -8.40 4.28
N ASN A 157 8.34 -7.25 4.33
CA ASN A 157 7.36 -6.97 5.37
C ASN A 157 5.89 -7.11 4.93
N THR A 158 5.58 -7.17 3.62
CA THR A 158 4.18 -7.34 3.16
C THR A 158 3.57 -8.65 3.65
N PRO A 159 4.18 -9.83 3.45
CA PRO A 159 3.60 -11.08 3.95
C PRO A 159 3.44 -11.09 5.47
N LYS A 160 4.44 -10.58 6.20
CA LYS A 160 4.40 -10.46 7.65
C LYS A 160 3.31 -9.50 8.13
N SER A 161 3.15 -8.35 7.47
CA SER A 161 2.10 -7.39 7.79
C SER A 161 0.70 -7.97 7.55
N MET A 162 0.51 -8.69 6.44
CA MET A 162 -0.77 -9.36 6.14
C MET A 162 -1.08 -10.46 7.16
N GLU A 163 -0.08 -11.23 7.63
CA GLU A 163 -0.25 -12.21 8.70
C GLU A 163 -0.68 -11.53 10.02
N ILE A 164 0.01 -10.45 10.40
CA ILE A 164 -0.32 -9.65 11.60
C ILE A 164 -1.77 -9.16 11.54
N ILE A 165 -2.19 -8.57 10.43
CA ILE A 165 -3.54 -8.04 10.27
C ILE A 165 -4.56 -9.17 10.22
N GLY A 166 -4.22 -10.30 9.57
CA GLY A 166 -5.03 -11.51 9.58
C GLY A 166 -5.32 -12.02 10.99
N GLN A 167 -4.30 -12.02 11.88
CA GLN A 167 -4.47 -12.36 13.30
C GLN A 167 -5.34 -11.33 14.03
N LEU A 168 -5.10 -10.02 13.80
CA LEU A 168 -5.88 -8.94 14.38
C LEU A 168 -7.36 -9.02 14.02
N PHE A 169 -7.68 -9.40 12.79
CA PHE A 169 -9.05 -9.42 12.27
C PHE A 169 -9.73 -10.80 12.41
N GLY A 170 -9.01 -11.83 12.89
CA GLY A 170 -9.51 -13.20 12.89
C GLY A 170 -9.67 -13.79 11.47
N ALA A 171 -8.90 -13.28 10.50
CA ALA A 171 -8.95 -13.62 9.07
C ALA A 171 -7.65 -14.32 8.60
N GLN A 172 -7.06 -15.18 9.44
CA GLN A 172 -5.76 -15.82 9.20
C GLN A 172 -5.73 -16.63 7.89
N ASP A 173 -6.80 -17.38 7.61
CA ASP A 173 -6.88 -18.21 6.40
C ASP A 173 -6.86 -17.33 5.13
N ARG A 174 -7.56 -16.20 5.17
CA ARG A 174 -7.59 -15.25 4.05
C ARG A 174 -6.24 -14.56 3.86
N ALA A 175 -5.58 -14.17 4.95
CA ALA A 175 -4.22 -13.62 4.92
C ALA A 175 -3.21 -14.64 4.35
N ALA A 176 -3.31 -15.90 4.73
CA ALA A 176 -2.46 -16.97 4.20
C ALA A 176 -2.71 -17.23 2.70
N GLU A 177 -3.96 -17.21 2.24
CA GLU A 177 -4.31 -17.32 0.82
C GLU A 177 -3.71 -16.17 0.02
N PHE A 178 -3.83 -14.93 0.53
CA PHE A 178 -3.23 -13.77 -0.11
C PHE A 178 -1.71 -13.83 -0.14
N ASN A 179 -1.06 -14.21 0.97
CA ASN A 179 0.39 -14.35 1.03
C ASN A 179 0.91 -15.40 0.05
N ALA A 180 0.24 -16.54 -0.08
CA ALA A 180 0.59 -17.54 -1.09
C ALA A 180 0.47 -17.00 -2.52
N PHE A 181 -0.55 -16.18 -2.79
CA PHE A 181 -0.69 -15.49 -4.08
C PHE A 181 0.43 -14.47 -4.29
N TYR A 182 0.72 -13.60 -3.31
CA TYR A 182 1.80 -12.63 -3.35
C TYR A 182 3.15 -13.30 -3.65
N GLU A 183 3.51 -14.34 -2.91
CA GLU A 183 4.77 -15.06 -3.08
C GLU A 183 4.87 -15.71 -4.47
N ALA A 184 3.79 -16.35 -4.94
CA ALA A 184 3.75 -16.93 -6.27
C ALA A 184 3.91 -15.89 -7.37
N GLN A 185 3.30 -14.70 -7.24
CA GLN A 185 3.43 -13.63 -8.22
C GLN A 185 4.83 -12.98 -8.17
N MET A 186 5.44 -12.82 -7.00
CA MET A 186 6.83 -12.37 -6.87
C MET A 186 7.82 -13.37 -7.49
N ALA A 187 7.65 -14.67 -7.26
CA ALA A 187 8.51 -15.73 -7.79
C ALA A 187 8.55 -15.73 -9.33
N ARG A 188 7.48 -15.31 -10.00
CA ARG A 188 7.47 -15.17 -11.48
C ARG A 188 8.55 -14.21 -12.01
N VAL A 189 9.03 -13.30 -11.17
CA VAL A 189 10.12 -12.38 -11.50
C VAL A 189 11.42 -12.82 -10.83
N THR A 190 11.41 -12.97 -9.51
CA THR A 190 12.64 -13.18 -8.73
C THR A 190 13.35 -14.48 -9.10
N ASP A 191 12.63 -15.57 -9.37
CA ASP A 191 13.24 -16.84 -9.78
C ASP A 191 13.84 -16.75 -11.20
N VAL A 192 13.17 -16.04 -12.11
CA VAL A 192 13.68 -15.83 -13.46
C VAL A 192 14.97 -14.99 -13.43
N ILE A 193 15.00 -13.90 -12.67
CA ILE A 193 16.18 -13.06 -12.49
C ILE A 193 17.31 -13.84 -11.81
N ALA A 194 17.03 -14.59 -10.75
CA ALA A 194 18.02 -15.39 -10.03
C ALA A 194 18.65 -16.50 -10.89
N ALA A 195 17.94 -16.99 -11.90
CA ALA A 195 18.44 -18.01 -12.82
C ALA A 195 19.42 -17.46 -13.88
N GLN A 196 19.58 -16.14 -13.99
CA GLN A 196 20.47 -15.53 -14.98
C GLN A 196 21.91 -15.45 -14.43
N GLU A 197 22.88 -16.10 -15.11
CA GLU A 197 24.30 -16.07 -14.71
C GLU A 197 25.01 -14.73 -15.05
N ASN A 198 24.58 -14.07 -16.15
CA ASN A 198 25.22 -12.84 -16.67
C ASN A 198 24.14 -11.83 -17.09
N LEU A 199 23.29 -11.43 -16.15
CA LEU A 199 22.24 -10.45 -16.41
C LEU A 199 22.86 -9.06 -16.59
N GLU A 200 22.68 -8.46 -17.76
CA GLU A 200 22.90 -7.02 -17.93
C GLU A 200 21.80 -6.27 -17.19
N ARG A 201 22.19 -5.41 -16.23
CA ARG A 201 21.24 -4.68 -15.39
C ARG A 201 21.15 -3.23 -15.86
N PRO A 202 20.00 -2.79 -16.42
CA PRO A 202 19.85 -1.39 -16.79
C PRO A 202 19.92 -0.50 -15.57
N LEU A 203 20.59 0.65 -15.70
CA LEU A 203 20.61 1.70 -14.69
C LEU A 203 19.27 2.46 -14.74
N VAL A 204 18.50 2.42 -13.66
CA VAL A 204 17.14 2.98 -13.62
C VAL A 204 17.07 4.15 -12.64
N PHE A 205 16.65 5.30 -13.12
CA PHE A 205 16.25 6.42 -12.25
C PHE A 205 14.76 6.36 -11.97
N VAL A 206 14.37 6.44 -10.70
CA VAL A 206 12.96 6.51 -10.30
C VAL A 206 12.65 7.91 -9.77
N GLU A 207 11.86 8.69 -10.50
CA GLU A 207 11.31 9.94 -9.99
C GLU A 207 10.05 9.67 -9.15
N ARG A 208 10.08 10.03 -7.88
CA ARG A 208 8.98 9.87 -6.95
C ARG A 208 7.99 11.02 -7.07
N ALA A 209 6.71 10.69 -7.31
CA ALA A 209 5.60 11.63 -7.42
C ALA A 209 5.83 12.70 -8.48
N GLY A 210 6.03 12.28 -9.75
CA GLY A 210 6.31 13.17 -10.87
C GLY A 210 5.27 14.27 -11.04
N GLY A 211 5.74 15.51 -11.14
CA GLY A 211 4.91 16.70 -11.25
C GLY A 211 4.30 17.19 -9.94
N TYR A 212 4.57 16.52 -8.80
CA TYR A 212 4.17 16.99 -7.47
C TYR A 212 4.97 18.21 -7.01
N SER A 213 6.23 18.30 -7.39
CA SER A 213 7.13 19.40 -7.06
C SER A 213 7.73 19.99 -8.34
N GLU A 214 7.89 21.33 -8.36
CA GLU A 214 8.66 22.01 -9.42
C GLU A 214 10.16 21.71 -9.31
N GLU A 215 10.65 21.44 -8.09
CA GLU A 215 12.04 21.09 -7.85
C GLU A 215 12.32 19.63 -8.25
N CYS A 216 13.34 19.44 -9.06
CA CYS A 216 13.90 18.12 -9.38
C CYS A 216 14.83 17.66 -8.26
N CYS A 217 14.91 16.43 -7.86
CA CYS A 217 14.03 15.33 -8.16
C CYS A 217 13.90 14.48 -6.89
N LEU A 218 12.67 14.22 -6.48
CA LEU A 218 12.44 13.25 -5.40
C LEU A 218 12.72 11.85 -5.93
N SER A 219 13.29 10.96 -5.10
CA SER A 219 13.60 9.60 -5.53
C SER A 219 13.52 8.58 -4.38
N PHE A 220 13.71 7.31 -4.72
CA PHE A 220 13.80 6.19 -3.80
C PHE A 220 15.23 5.68 -3.71
N GLY A 221 15.75 5.56 -2.48
CA GLY A 221 17.07 5.01 -2.18
C GLY A 221 17.02 3.52 -1.82
N ASN A 222 17.45 3.21 -0.59
CA ASN A 222 17.50 1.84 -0.08
C ASN A 222 16.15 1.38 0.49
N GLY A 223 15.19 1.09 -0.38
CA GLY A 223 13.86 0.60 -0.01
C GLY A 223 12.83 0.90 -1.09
N ASN A 224 11.63 0.37 -0.93
CA ASN A 224 10.47 0.63 -1.77
C ASN A 224 10.75 0.45 -3.28
N PHE A 225 10.37 1.41 -4.14
CA PHE A 225 10.63 1.36 -5.58
C PHE A 225 12.12 1.19 -5.93
N GLY A 226 13.05 1.67 -5.09
CA GLY A 226 14.47 1.39 -5.28
C GLY A 226 14.77 -0.11 -5.20
N THR A 227 14.19 -0.82 -4.23
CA THR A 227 14.27 -2.28 -4.12
C THR A 227 13.48 -2.98 -5.23
N PHE A 228 12.32 -2.44 -5.65
CA PHE A 228 11.54 -3.03 -6.75
C PHE A 228 12.33 -3.06 -8.06
N VAL A 229 13.06 -1.98 -8.36
CA VAL A 229 13.97 -1.93 -9.52
C VAL A 229 15.00 -3.07 -9.45
N GLU A 230 15.61 -3.29 -8.29
CA GLU A 230 16.65 -4.33 -8.11
C GLU A 230 16.07 -5.75 -8.20
N LEU A 231 14.90 -5.99 -7.62
CA LEU A 231 14.15 -7.26 -7.72
C LEU A 231 13.74 -7.57 -9.16
N ALA A 232 13.41 -6.53 -9.92
CA ALA A 232 13.08 -6.62 -11.34
C ALA A 232 14.28 -6.81 -12.27
N GLY A 233 15.51 -6.80 -11.72
CA GLY A 233 16.74 -7.07 -12.46
C GLY A 233 17.53 -5.83 -12.89
N GLY A 234 17.11 -4.62 -12.50
CA GLY A 234 17.85 -3.36 -12.76
C GLY A 234 18.85 -3.00 -11.67
N GLU A 235 19.42 -1.82 -11.82
CA GLU A 235 20.27 -1.14 -10.83
C GLU A 235 19.62 0.20 -10.47
N ASN A 236 19.36 0.43 -9.17
CA ASN A 236 18.78 1.70 -8.72
C ASN A 236 19.85 2.80 -8.72
N MET A 237 19.74 3.75 -9.64
CA MET A 237 20.65 4.89 -9.79
C MET A 237 20.79 5.72 -8.49
N ALA A 238 19.69 5.86 -7.75
CA ALA A 238 19.66 6.70 -6.55
C ALA A 238 20.31 6.05 -5.32
N LYS A 239 20.49 4.73 -5.30
CA LYS A 239 21.00 3.95 -4.15
C LYS A 239 22.29 4.48 -3.53
N PRO A 240 23.34 4.88 -4.30
CA PRO A 240 24.58 5.40 -3.73
C PRO A 240 24.42 6.78 -3.06
N PHE A 241 23.39 7.52 -3.41
CA PHE A 241 23.19 8.92 -3.00
C PHE A 241 22.14 9.06 -1.89
N ILE A 242 21.20 8.12 -1.79
CA ILE A 242 20.09 8.14 -0.84
C ILE A 242 20.18 6.90 0.06
N PRO A 243 20.79 7.01 1.27
CA PRO A 243 20.90 5.87 2.18
C PRO A 243 19.57 5.46 2.83
N ALA A 244 18.58 6.36 2.86
CA ALA A 244 17.24 6.12 3.36
C ALA A 244 16.31 5.59 2.25
N THR A 245 15.07 5.23 2.61
CA THR A 245 14.04 4.81 1.64
C THR A 245 13.68 5.94 0.68
N PHE A 246 13.61 7.19 1.17
CA PHE A 246 13.22 8.38 0.41
C PHE A 246 14.27 9.47 0.52
N GLY A 247 14.45 10.22 -0.57
CA GLY A 247 15.35 11.37 -0.58
C GLY A 247 15.23 12.20 -1.85
N THR A 248 16.21 13.06 -2.04
CA THR A 248 16.30 13.96 -3.19
C THR A 248 17.64 13.75 -3.91
N ILE A 249 17.62 13.80 -5.23
CA ILE A 249 18.77 13.79 -6.12
C ILE A 249 18.75 15.11 -6.90
N ASN A 250 19.90 15.70 -7.15
CA ASN A 250 19.96 16.88 -8.01
C ASN A 250 19.97 16.50 -9.51
N ALA A 251 19.52 17.44 -10.34
CA ALA A 251 19.43 17.26 -11.78
C ALA A 251 20.75 16.91 -12.46
N GLU A 252 21.86 17.52 -11.99
CA GLU A 252 23.20 17.31 -12.54
C GLU A 252 23.68 15.87 -12.32
N GLN A 253 23.28 15.27 -11.21
CA GLN A 253 23.59 13.87 -10.92
C GLN A 253 22.86 12.92 -11.87
N ILE A 254 21.60 13.22 -12.25
CA ILE A 254 20.85 12.41 -13.21
C ILE A 254 21.51 12.48 -14.57
N ILE A 255 21.84 13.69 -15.04
CA ILE A 255 22.52 13.90 -16.32
C ILE A 255 23.90 13.21 -16.35
N ALA A 256 24.67 13.31 -15.27
CA ALA A 256 26.01 12.71 -15.18
C ALA A 256 25.96 11.17 -15.12
N SER A 257 24.90 10.59 -14.55
CA SER A 257 24.72 9.14 -14.46
C SER A 257 24.14 8.55 -15.75
N ASP A 258 23.45 9.33 -16.58
CA ASP A 258 22.82 8.95 -17.85
C ASP A 258 22.09 7.59 -17.75
N PRO A 259 21.01 7.51 -16.96
CA PRO A 259 20.31 6.25 -16.75
C PRO A 259 19.76 5.66 -18.06
N ASP A 260 19.77 4.32 -18.15
CA ASP A 260 19.22 3.58 -19.28
C ASP A 260 17.68 3.67 -19.34
N GLN A 261 17.02 3.82 -18.17
CA GLN A 261 15.57 3.97 -18.07
C GLN A 261 15.20 5.01 -17.01
N ILE A 262 14.07 5.68 -17.23
CA ILE A 262 13.43 6.59 -16.28
C ILE A 262 12.03 6.05 -15.94
N VAL A 263 11.77 5.85 -14.66
CA VAL A 263 10.45 5.47 -14.15
C VAL A 263 9.92 6.59 -13.28
N VAL A 264 8.74 7.10 -13.61
CA VAL A 264 8.06 8.17 -12.86
C VAL A 264 6.91 7.57 -12.10
N THR A 265 6.88 7.70 -10.77
CA THR A 265 5.69 7.30 -10.04
C THR A 265 4.67 8.44 -10.06
N GLY A 266 3.43 8.16 -10.46
CA GLY A 266 2.38 9.13 -10.66
C GLY A 266 1.06 8.78 -9.97
N GLY A 267 0.18 9.75 -9.90
CA GLY A 267 -1.15 9.62 -9.31
C GLY A 267 -1.93 10.93 -9.47
N ASN A 268 -3.14 10.95 -8.97
CA ASN A 268 -3.92 12.19 -8.92
C ASN A 268 -3.52 12.99 -7.67
N TRP A 269 -2.81 14.09 -7.88
CA TRP A 269 -2.34 14.98 -6.82
C TRP A 269 -3.16 16.27 -6.70
N GLU A 270 -4.37 16.32 -7.28
CA GLU A 270 -5.21 17.53 -7.30
C GLU A 270 -5.44 18.12 -5.91
N ALA A 271 -5.59 17.27 -4.88
CA ALA A 271 -5.78 17.73 -3.51
C ALA A 271 -4.54 18.42 -2.90
N TYR A 272 -3.34 18.10 -3.41
CA TYR A 272 -2.08 18.65 -2.91
C TYR A 272 -1.52 19.77 -3.79
N VAL A 273 -1.68 19.62 -5.10
CA VAL A 273 -1.18 20.55 -6.13
C VAL A 273 -2.29 20.78 -7.16
N PRO A 274 -3.27 21.64 -6.81
CA PRO A 274 -4.42 21.89 -7.68
C PRO A 274 -4.00 22.44 -9.05
N GLY A 275 -4.46 21.78 -10.13
CA GLY A 275 -4.13 22.16 -11.50
C GLY A 275 -2.66 21.96 -11.87
N GLY A 276 -1.91 21.15 -11.10
CA GLY A 276 -0.49 20.85 -11.34
C GLY A 276 -0.23 19.93 -12.54
N ASP A 277 1.03 19.86 -12.94
CA ASP A 277 1.50 19.02 -14.07
C ASP A 277 1.83 17.58 -13.64
N TRP A 278 1.13 17.05 -12.63
CA TRP A 278 1.32 15.70 -12.14
C TRP A 278 0.85 14.63 -13.12
N ILE A 279 1.53 13.50 -13.13
CA ILE A 279 1.27 12.38 -14.04
C ILE A 279 0.12 11.54 -13.46
N GLY A 280 -1.07 11.70 -14.01
CA GLY A 280 -2.28 11.01 -13.56
C GLY A 280 -2.33 9.56 -14.06
N VAL A 281 -1.74 8.62 -13.33
CA VAL A 281 -1.90 7.18 -13.53
C VAL A 281 -2.57 6.54 -12.31
N GLY A 282 -3.35 5.49 -12.54
CA GLY A 282 -4.13 4.79 -11.51
C GLY A 282 -5.42 4.21 -12.08
N PRO A 283 -6.34 3.70 -11.23
CA PRO A 283 -7.55 3.04 -11.70
C PRO A 283 -8.44 3.97 -12.57
N GLY A 284 -8.60 3.63 -13.85
CA GLY A 284 -9.45 4.39 -14.78
C GLY A 284 -8.86 5.70 -15.28
N ALA A 285 -7.56 5.93 -15.14
CA ALA A 285 -6.89 7.16 -15.57
C ALA A 285 -6.88 7.34 -17.10
N ASP A 286 -6.85 8.60 -17.57
CA ASP A 286 -6.68 8.93 -18.99
C ASP A 286 -5.22 8.77 -19.41
N MET A 287 -4.94 7.69 -20.14
CA MET A 287 -3.58 7.36 -20.56
C MET A 287 -3.03 8.31 -21.62
N ALA A 288 -3.87 8.98 -22.40
CA ALA A 288 -3.43 9.97 -23.38
C ALA A 288 -2.96 11.25 -22.68
N GLU A 289 -3.71 11.71 -21.67
CA GLU A 289 -3.31 12.83 -20.83
C GLU A 289 -2.05 12.50 -20.03
N ALA A 290 -2.00 11.32 -19.36
CA ALA A 290 -0.84 10.88 -18.61
C ALA A 290 0.44 10.83 -19.47
N LYS A 291 0.34 10.29 -20.69
CA LYS A 291 1.46 10.26 -21.66
C LYS A 291 1.90 11.66 -22.08
N SER A 292 0.97 12.57 -22.32
CA SER A 292 1.27 13.96 -22.69
C SER A 292 2.00 14.69 -21.56
N LYS A 293 1.54 14.55 -20.31
CA LYS A 293 2.18 15.16 -19.14
C LYS A 293 3.56 14.53 -18.85
N LEU A 294 3.70 13.21 -19.04
CA LEU A 294 5.00 12.53 -18.91
C LEU A 294 6.01 13.06 -19.92
N ALA A 295 5.58 13.27 -21.19
CA ALA A 295 6.45 13.87 -22.20
C ALA A 295 6.84 15.32 -21.86
N ALA A 296 5.93 16.11 -21.30
CA ALA A 296 6.20 17.47 -20.84
C ALA A 296 7.17 17.48 -19.65
N LEU A 297 7.04 16.55 -18.71
CA LEU A 297 7.94 16.40 -17.57
C LEU A 297 9.41 16.17 -18.02
N MET A 298 9.61 15.40 -19.08
CA MET A 298 10.95 15.14 -19.66
C MET A 298 11.59 16.36 -20.32
N GLN A 299 10.87 17.46 -20.48
CA GLN A 299 11.47 18.73 -20.96
C GLN A 299 12.13 19.53 -19.84
N ARG A 300 12.07 19.12 -18.59
CA ARG A 300 12.76 19.78 -17.47
C ARG A 300 14.28 19.69 -17.65
N PRO A 301 15.03 20.69 -17.17
CA PRO A 301 16.50 20.73 -17.32
C PRO A 301 17.21 19.46 -16.84
N GLY A 302 16.70 18.76 -15.82
CA GLY A 302 17.25 17.53 -15.25
C GLY A 302 17.23 16.31 -16.17
N PHE A 303 16.44 16.35 -17.26
CA PHE A 303 16.31 15.26 -18.22
C PHE A 303 16.86 15.60 -19.61
N THR A 304 17.29 16.84 -19.81
CA THR A 304 17.83 17.28 -21.11
C THR A 304 19.12 16.54 -21.44
N GLY A 305 19.11 15.80 -22.54
CA GLY A 305 20.27 15.06 -23.03
C GLY A 305 20.49 13.70 -22.37
N VAL A 306 19.56 13.22 -21.54
CA VAL A 306 19.55 11.86 -21.03
C VAL A 306 19.10 10.91 -22.14
N ALA A 307 19.92 9.88 -22.43
CA ALA A 307 19.70 8.99 -23.58
C ALA A 307 18.37 8.23 -23.51
N ALA A 308 17.91 7.87 -22.31
CA ALA A 308 16.63 7.21 -22.08
C ALA A 308 15.42 8.01 -22.63
N VAL A 309 15.49 9.35 -22.61
CA VAL A 309 14.40 10.22 -23.12
C VAL A 309 14.29 10.09 -24.63
N ASP A 310 15.40 10.15 -25.35
CA ASP A 310 15.42 10.02 -26.81
C ASP A 310 15.05 8.60 -27.26
N ALA A 311 15.44 7.59 -26.47
CA ALA A 311 15.12 6.19 -26.74
C ALA A 311 13.67 5.80 -26.45
N GLY A 312 12.91 6.66 -25.74
CA GLY A 312 11.55 6.34 -25.28
C GLY A 312 11.51 5.38 -24.08
N GLU A 313 12.64 5.16 -23.41
CA GLU A 313 12.78 4.35 -22.20
C GLU A 313 12.32 5.13 -20.97
N VAL A 314 11.16 5.75 -21.08
CA VAL A 314 10.52 6.58 -20.05
C VAL A 314 9.11 6.05 -19.77
N HIS A 315 8.88 5.72 -18.52
CA HIS A 315 7.66 5.05 -18.09
C HIS A 315 7.05 5.77 -16.89
N ALA A 316 5.72 5.77 -16.79
CA ALA A 316 5.04 6.17 -15.57
C ALA A 316 4.27 4.98 -14.98
N ILE A 317 4.23 4.90 -13.65
CA ILE A 317 3.57 3.82 -12.90
C ILE A 317 2.82 4.39 -11.70
N TRP A 318 1.71 3.78 -11.33
CA TRP A 318 0.88 4.20 -10.21
C TRP A 318 1.67 4.25 -8.89
N HIS A 319 1.68 5.41 -8.27
CA HIS A 319 2.47 5.67 -7.07
C HIS A 319 2.03 4.81 -5.89
N GLN A 320 0.72 4.52 -5.76
CA GLN A 320 0.22 3.83 -4.57
C GLN A 320 0.72 2.40 -4.40
N PHE A 321 1.32 1.77 -5.42
CA PHE A 321 2.05 0.51 -5.24
C PHE A 321 3.15 0.60 -4.16
N TYR A 322 3.58 1.83 -3.81
CA TYR A 322 4.57 2.07 -2.76
C TYR A 322 4.05 1.85 -1.34
N ASN A 323 2.72 1.79 -1.14
CA ASN A 323 2.08 1.76 0.18
C ASN A 323 0.82 0.89 0.20
N ASN A 324 0.88 -0.26 -0.44
CA ASN A 324 -0.18 -1.24 -0.42
C ASN A 324 0.40 -2.66 -0.59
N PRO A 325 -0.39 -3.72 -0.34
CA PRO A 325 0.10 -5.09 -0.47
C PRO A 325 0.29 -5.58 -1.92
N TYR A 326 0.08 -4.71 -2.93
CA TYR A 326 0.08 -5.08 -4.36
C TYR A 326 1.41 -4.83 -5.05
N SER A 327 2.47 -4.56 -4.30
CA SER A 327 3.82 -4.19 -4.81
C SER A 327 4.39 -5.20 -5.82
N PHE A 328 3.98 -6.49 -5.77
CA PHE A 328 4.38 -7.50 -6.75
C PHE A 328 3.98 -7.13 -8.20
N VAL A 329 2.87 -6.41 -8.39
CA VAL A 329 2.46 -5.92 -9.71
C VAL A 329 3.45 -4.90 -10.25
N ALA A 330 3.91 -3.97 -9.40
CA ALA A 330 4.94 -3.00 -9.78
C ALA A 330 6.26 -3.70 -10.14
N VAL A 331 6.68 -4.70 -9.36
CA VAL A 331 7.89 -5.49 -9.67
C VAL A 331 7.76 -6.21 -11.00
N GLN A 332 6.60 -6.82 -11.29
CA GLN A 332 6.33 -7.47 -12.59
C GLN A 332 6.38 -6.47 -13.75
N GLN A 333 5.80 -5.28 -13.58
CA GLN A 333 5.79 -4.27 -14.63
C GLN A 333 7.21 -3.70 -14.87
N LEU A 334 7.97 -3.45 -13.82
CA LEU A 334 9.37 -3.04 -13.91
C LEU A 334 10.21 -4.11 -14.62
N ALA A 335 10.05 -5.39 -14.26
CA ALA A 335 10.76 -6.49 -14.91
C ALA A 335 10.48 -6.57 -16.42
N LYS A 336 9.23 -6.33 -16.82
CA LYS A 336 8.84 -6.30 -18.22
C LYS A 336 9.48 -5.14 -18.99
N TRP A 337 9.66 -3.98 -18.38
CA TRP A 337 10.37 -2.84 -18.97
C TRP A 337 11.88 -3.08 -19.02
N GLN A 338 12.47 -3.58 -17.95
CA GLN A 338 13.92 -3.77 -17.83
C GLN A 338 14.43 -4.93 -18.68
N HIS A 339 13.62 -5.99 -18.82
CA HIS A 339 14.01 -7.23 -19.52
C HIS A 339 12.86 -7.79 -20.40
N PRO A 340 12.43 -7.05 -21.45
CA PRO A 340 11.24 -7.41 -22.24
C PRO A 340 11.33 -8.79 -22.87
N ASP A 341 12.52 -9.25 -23.23
CA ASP A 341 12.72 -10.59 -23.82
C ASP A 341 12.57 -11.72 -22.81
N LEU A 342 13.03 -11.52 -21.55
CA LEU A 342 12.87 -12.51 -20.47
C LEU A 342 11.43 -12.60 -19.98
N PHE A 343 10.72 -11.49 -19.99
CA PHE A 343 9.36 -11.37 -19.45
C PHE A 343 8.29 -11.16 -20.52
N ARG A 344 8.53 -11.69 -21.74
CA ARG A 344 7.59 -11.58 -22.87
C ARG A 344 6.19 -12.08 -22.52
N ASP A 345 6.11 -13.20 -21.83
CA ASP A 345 4.87 -13.89 -21.48
C ASP A 345 4.31 -13.44 -20.10
N LEU A 346 4.99 -12.51 -19.42
CA LEU A 346 4.51 -11.93 -18.18
C LEU A 346 3.47 -10.84 -18.49
N ASP A 347 2.30 -10.94 -17.87
CA ASP A 347 1.21 -9.96 -18.03
C ASP A 347 0.83 -9.36 -16.66
N PRO A 348 1.42 -8.22 -16.29
CA PRO A 348 1.12 -7.55 -15.03
C PRO A 348 -0.32 -7.02 -14.96
N GLU A 349 -0.93 -6.68 -16.11
CA GLU A 349 -2.31 -6.23 -16.18
C GLU A 349 -3.28 -7.37 -15.85
N ALA A 350 -3.05 -8.56 -16.44
CA ALA A 350 -3.81 -9.76 -16.10
C ALA A 350 -3.60 -10.17 -14.62
N THR A 351 -2.39 -10.01 -14.09
CA THR A 351 -2.12 -10.26 -12.66
C THR A 351 -2.91 -9.31 -11.76
N LEU A 352 -2.98 -8.02 -12.11
CA LEU A 352 -3.74 -7.03 -11.35
C LEU A 352 -5.25 -7.28 -11.46
N ALA A 353 -5.73 -7.68 -12.65
CA ALA A 353 -7.13 -8.07 -12.84
C ALA A 353 -7.50 -9.31 -12.00
N GLU A 354 -6.62 -10.32 -11.94
CA GLU A 354 -6.79 -11.50 -11.07
C GLU A 354 -6.82 -11.11 -9.57
N LEU A 355 -5.97 -10.18 -9.15
CA LEU A 355 -5.99 -9.64 -7.79
C LEU A 355 -7.36 -9.04 -7.45
N HIS A 356 -7.91 -8.22 -8.34
CA HIS A 356 -9.23 -7.61 -8.16
C HIS A 356 -10.34 -8.68 -8.08
N ASP A 357 -10.33 -9.65 -8.98
CA ASP A 357 -11.34 -10.72 -9.02
C ASP A 357 -11.33 -11.59 -7.76
N ARG A 358 -10.13 -11.90 -7.23
CA ARG A 358 -9.99 -12.83 -6.10
C ARG A 358 -10.01 -12.17 -4.73
N PHE A 359 -9.46 -10.97 -4.62
CA PHE A 359 -9.09 -10.39 -3.33
C PHE A 359 -9.68 -9.00 -3.06
N LEU A 360 -10.23 -8.32 -4.06
CA LEU A 360 -10.75 -6.97 -3.85
C LEU A 360 -12.25 -6.89 -4.12
N PRO A 361 -12.97 -6.06 -3.34
CA PRO A 361 -14.42 -5.89 -3.56
C PRO A 361 -14.75 -5.02 -4.77
N ILE A 362 -13.81 -4.25 -5.29
CA ILE A 362 -14.01 -3.29 -6.39
C ILE A 362 -13.50 -3.87 -7.71
N ASP A 363 -14.17 -3.52 -8.80
CA ASP A 363 -13.81 -4.00 -10.13
C ASP A 363 -12.46 -3.44 -10.61
N TYR A 364 -11.71 -4.24 -11.35
CA TYR A 364 -10.50 -3.77 -12.04
C TYR A 364 -10.85 -2.70 -13.07
N ARG A 365 -10.04 -1.63 -13.09
CA ARG A 365 -10.07 -0.58 -14.12
C ARG A 365 -8.63 -0.37 -14.62
N PRO A 366 -8.37 -0.35 -15.94
CA PRO A 366 -7.01 -0.11 -16.47
C PRO A 366 -6.54 1.33 -16.18
N GLY A 367 -5.23 1.60 -16.40
CA GLY A 367 -4.70 2.95 -16.29
C GLY A 367 -3.52 3.10 -15.33
N TYR A 368 -2.92 2.01 -14.88
CA TYR A 368 -1.88 2.02 -13.83
C TYR A 368 -0.48 2.39 -14.31
N TRP A 369 -0.24 2.38 -15.63
CA TRP A 369 1.08 2.70 -16.22
C TRP A 369 0.96 3.12 -17.68
N VAL A 370 1.96 3.89 -18.13
CA VAL A 370 2.10 4.32 -19.52
C VAL A 370 3.59 4.48 -19.85
N SER A 371 3.95 4.33 -21.13
CA SER A 371 5.32 4.54 -21.63
C SER A 371 5.32 5.59 -22.75
N LEU A 372 6.43 6.32 -22.89
CA LEU A 372 6.66 7.17 -24.06
C LEU A 372 7.08 6.30 -25.27
N ASP A 373 6.84 6.84 -26.45
CA ASP A 373 7.40 6.27 -27.67
C ASP A 373 8.80 6.87 -27.91
N PRO A 374 9.71 6.14 -28.61
CA PRO A 374 10.97 6.72 -29.07
C PRO A 374 10.77 8.00 -29.88
N VAL A 375 11.66 8.96 -29.69
CA VAL A 375 11.62 10.20 -30.47
C VAL A 375 11.88 9.85 -31.93
N SER A 376 10.92 10.12 -32.81
CA SER A 376 11.09 9.90 -34.26
C SER A 376 12.09 10.91 -34.80
N ASN A 377 13.24 10.44 -35.28
CA ASN A 377 14.25 11.23 -35.97
C ASN A 377 13.79 11.73 -37.35
#